data_4f9a2e10432e810c603820abc6620886
#
_entry.id   4f9a2e10432e810c603820abc6620886
#
_cell.length_a   1.000
_cell.length_b   1.000
_cell.length_c   1.000
_cell.angle_alpha   90.00
_cell.angle_beta   90.00
_cell.angle_gamma   90.00
#
_symmetry.space_group_name_H-M   'P 1'
#
loop_
_entity.id
_entity.type
_entity.pdbx_description
1 polymer ?
#
loop_
_entity_poly.entity_id
_entity_poly.type
_entity_poly.pdbx_seq_one_letter_code
_entity_poly.pdbx_strand_id
1 'polypeptide(L)'
;ITESEVNVMAIAQGSSEKNISVVVSKDDLHRAEQFVHNSFFTGKTKLIIGLVGLGNVGEEFYRQVDAQKEAIYKDFNVEINFVAMSNSSHMIVSDTISQSEVASLKEKDQSCKASDIKEMIKFLNDSPGNIKVLIDCTASDVIPDLYPGCFEAKINVITANKKGLSGSIARYKDILESAQENKCNFLYETTAGAALPFIKSVKDFTASGDKIREIEGVFSGTLAYLFNTFDGEKPFSEIVSNAKDQGYTEPDPRDDLSGMDVARKLVILAREMGQYIEVNDVEIENLVNKSHQDLSVEDYLKAMADDDEMMQTRYQQANNEGKALCYIAQLNGKGEASVTLKAIDQDHQFFGLEGTENIIKYNTERYSSYPLVHRGPGAGPEVTAAGIFSDLLALLNTH
;
A
#
# COMPACT_ATOMS: atom_id res chain seq x y z
N ILE A 1 -35.63 -20.09 -0.92
CA ILE A 1 -35.32 -21.52 -0.61
C ILE A 1 -35.36 -22.37 -1.89
N THR A 2 -36.29 -22.15 -2.82
CA THR A 2 -36.30 -22.84 -4.12
C THR A 2 -35.06 -22.58 -4.98
N GLU A 3 -34.42 -21.44 -4.84
CA GLU A 3 -33.16 -21.09 -5.54
C GLU A 3 -31.90 -21.72 -4.90
N SER A 4 -32.02 -22.26 -3.68
CA SER A 4 -30.90 -22.86 -2.96
C SER A 4 -30.77 -24.37 -3.19
N GLU A 5 -31.60 -24.96 -4.04
CA GLU A 5 -31.68 -26.40 -4.25
C GLU A 5 -31.96 -27.22 -2.94
N VAL A 6 -32.52 -26.56 -1.92
CA VAL A 6 -32.93 -27.20 -0.65
C VAL A 6 -34.35 -27.77 -0.78
N ASN A 7 -34.51 -29.04 -0.50
CA ASN A 7 -35.83 -29.65 -0.50
C ASN A 7 -36.60 -29.30 0.76
N VAL A 8 -37.69 -28.56 0.60
CA VAL A 8 -38.59 -28.20 1.70
C VAL A 8 -39.63 -29.27 1.91
N MET A 9 -39.60 -29.96 3.05
CA MET A 9 -40.49 -31.06 3.40
C MET A 9 -41.83 -30.60 3.93
N ALA A 10 -41.86 -29.47 4.66
CA ALA A 10 -43.08 -28.86 5.16
C ALA A 10 -42.87 -27.36 5.45
N ILE A 11 -43.95 -26.59 5.34
CA ILE A 11 -44.01 -25.17 5.75
C ILE A 11 -45.21 -25.02 6.67
N ALA A 12 -45.02 -24.36 7.81
CA ALA A 12 -46.09 -24.02 8.74
C ALA A 12 -45.98 -22.54 9.11
N GLN A 13 -47.12 -21.85 9.12
CA GLN A 13 -47.23 -20.48 9.56
C GLN A 13 -48.09 -20.43 10.84
N GLY A 14 -47.54 -19.73 11.87
CA GLY A 14 -48.28 -19.57 13.11
C GLY A 14 -49.46 -18.59 12.97
N SER A 15 -50.47 -18.71 13.77
CA SER A 15 -51.68 -17.86 13.78
C SER A 15 -51.40 -16.36 14.04
N SER A 16 -50.21 -16.01 14.49
CA SER A 16 -49.78 -14.62 14.77
C SER A 16 -49.08 -13.95 13.58
N GLU A 17 -48.95 -14.61 12.43
CA GLU A 17 -48.24 -14.14 11.21
C GLU A 17 -46.77 -13.68 11.43
N LYS A 18 -46.25 -13.91 12.64
CA LYS A 18 -44.89 -13.47 13.02
C LYS A 18 -43.80 -14.51 12.75
N ASN A 19 -44.19 -15.77 12.61
CA ASN A 19 -43.27 -16.90 12.46
C ASN A 19 -43.67 -17.77 11.29
N ILE A 20 -42.70 -18.13 10.47
CA ILE A 20 -42.82 -19.16 9.43
C ILE A 20 -41.84 -20.28 9.80
N SER A 21 -42.32 -21.49 9.99
CA SER A 21 -41.49 -22.65 10.25
C SER A 21 -41.32 -23.47 8.97
N VAL A 22 -40.10 -23.82 8.66
CA VAL A 22 -39.75 -24.64 7.49
C VAL A 22 -39.05 -25.88 7.96
N VAL A 23 -39.50 -27.06 7.49
CA VAL A 23 -38.86 -28.35 7.76
C VAL A 23 -38.04 -28.75 6.53
N VAL A 24 -36.77 -29.02 6.76
CA VAL A 24 -35.81 -29.48 5.75
C VAL A 24 -35.11 -30.75 6.22
N SER A 25 -34.40 -31.46 5.34
CA SER A 25 -33.57 -32.58 5.75
C SER A 25 -32.44 -32.10 6.68
N LYS A 26 -31.94 -32.99 7.54
CA LYS A 26 -30.80 -32.69 8.42
C LYS A 26 -29.57 -32.31 7.63
N ASP A 27 -29.38 -32.89 6.46
CA ASP A 27 -28.22 -32.64 5.58
C ASP A 27 -28.30 -31.29 4.89
N ASP A 28 -29.53 -30.77 4.70
CA ASP A 28 -29.78 -29.46 4.10
C ASP A 28 -29.89 -28.32 5.12
N LEU A 29 -29.89 -28.62 6.42
CA LEU A 29 -30.15 -27.62 7.48
C LEU A 29 -29.20 -26.42 7.39
N HIS A 30 -27.91 -26.67 7.31
CA HIS A 30 -26.91 -25.59 7.27
C HIS A 30 -27.02 -24.76 5.99
N ARG A 31 -27.30 -25.41 4.86
CA ARG A 31 -27.52 -24.68 3.58
C ARG A 31 -28.80 -23.85 3.65
N ALA A 32 -29.88 -24.38 4.24
CA ALA A 32 -31.13 -23.66 4.44
C ALA A 32 -30.97 -22.47 5.37
N GLU A 33 -30.25 -22.60 6.49
CA GLU A 33 -29.96 -21.52 7.43
C GLU A 33 -29.17 -20.40 6.74
N GLN A 34 -28.10 -20.74 6.03
CA GLN A 34 -27.30 -19.74 5.28
C GLN A 34 -28.15 -19.02 4.22
N PHE A 35 -28.95 -19.77 3.45
CA PHE A 35 -29.79 -19.17 2.41
C PHE A 35 -30.86 -18.24 3.01
N VAL A 36 -31.53 -18.65 4.08
CA VAL A 36 -32.52 -17.83 4.77
C VAL A 36 -31.84 -16.59 5.38
N HIS A 37 -30.73 -16.76 6.06
CA HIS A 37 -29.97 -15.65 6.59
C HIS A 37 -29.57 -14.66 5.48
N ASN A 38 -28.99 -15.16 4.39
CA ASN A 38 -28.59 -14.35 3.26
C ASN A 38 -29.80 -13.64 2.57
N SER A 39 -30.95 -14.31 2.46
CA SER A 39 -32.13 -13.76 1.79
C SER A 39 -32.88 -12.69 2.61
N PHE A 40 -32.88 -12.82 3.94
CA PHE A 40 -33.64 -11.93 4.83
C PHE A 40 -32.78 -10.89 5.55
N PHE A 41 -31.50 -11.14 5.75
CA PHE A 41 -30.62 -10.29 6.54
C PHE A 41 -29.47 -9.67 5.71
N THR A 42 -29.17 -10.25 4.53
CA THR A 42 -28.22 -9.67 3.60
C THR A 42 -28.92 -9.27 2.31
N GLY A 43 -29.58 -8.10 2.32
CA GLY A 43 -29.76 -7.37 1.05
C GLY A 43 -28.39 -7.22 0.38
N LYS A 44 -28.34 -7.08 -0.96
CA LYS A 44 -27.08 -6.84 -1.68
C LYS A 44 -26.29 -5.77 -0.94
N THR A 45 -25.11 -6.12 -0.43
CA THR A 45 -24.21 -5.13 0.18
C THR A 45 -23.65 -4.24 -0.93
N LYS A 46 -23.81 -2.94 -0.80
CA LYS A 46 -23.24 -1.96 -1.72
C LYS A 46 -21.97 -1.37 -1.12
N LEU A 47 -20.86 -1.59 -1.82
CA LEU A 47 -19.58 -0.93 -1.54
C LEU A 47 -19.46 0.31 -2.41
N ILE A 48 -19.36 1.45 -1.78
CA ILE A 48 -19.25 2.76 -2.43
C ILE A 48 -17.83 3.26 -2.30
N ILE A 49 -17.19 3.52 -3.45
CA ILE A 49 -15.76 3.87 -3.52
C ILE A 49 -15.58 5.30 -4.03
N GLY A 50 -14.82 6.09 -3.27
CA GLY A 50 -14.17 7.31 -3.75
C GLY A 50 -12.69 7.04 -3.98
N LEU A 51 -12.18 7.30 -5.20
CA LEU A 51 -10.79 7.11 -5.58
C LEU A 51 -10.10 8.45 -5.82
N VAL A 52 -9.12 8.76 -4.99
CA VAL A 52 -8.30 9.97 -5.10
C VAL A 52 -6.93 9.60 -5.67
N GLY A 53 -6.54 10.26 -6.77
CA GLY A 53 -5.26 10.00 -7.43
C GLY A 53 -5.37 8.98 -8.57
N LEU A 54 -6.12 9.31 -9.62
CA LEU A 54 -6.19 8.52 -10.86
C LEU A 54 -4.91 8.75 -11.71
N GLY A 55 -3.76 8.36 -11.14
CA GLY A 55 -2.47 8.20 -11.81
C GLY A 55 -2.23 6.72 -12.15
N ASN A 56 -0.97 6.34 -12.40
CA ASN A 56 -0.62 4.97 -12.80
C ASN A 56 -1.15 3.89 -11.84
N VAL A 57 -1.02 4.11 -10.52
CA VAL A 57 -1.48 3.16 -9.50
C VAL A 57 -3.01 3.16 -9.38
N GLY A 58 -3.63 4.34 -9.32
CA GLY A 58 -5.08 4.44 -9.17
C GLY A 58 -5.85 3.92 -10.39
N GLU A 59 -5.33 4.14 -11.60
CA GLU A 59 -5.89 3.58 -12.83
C GLU A 59 -5.81 2.05 -12.83
N GLU A 60 -4.64 1.53 -12.50
CA GLU A 60 -4.42 0.09 -12.46
C GLU A 60 -5.28 -0.57 -11.38
N PHE A 61 -5.44 0.07 -10.21
CA PHE A 61 -6.36 -0.38 -9.18
C PHE A 61 -7.81 -0.44 -9.71
N TYR A 62 -8.29 0.62 -10.37
CA TYR A 62 -9.63 0.62 -10.98
C TYR A 62 -9.77 -0.52 -11.98
N ARG A 63 -8.78 -0.74 -12.86
CA ARG A 63 -8.78 -1.81 -13.86
C ARG A 63 -8.86 -3.20 -13.22
N GLN A 64 -8.07 -3.45 -12.16
CA GLN A 64 -8.07 -4.73 -11.45
C GLN A 64 -9.41 -5.00 -10.76
N VAL A 65 -9.98 -4.00 -10.08
CA VAL A 65 -11.28 -4.12 -9.43
C VAL A 65 -12.39 -4.34 -10.46
N ASP A 66 -12.39 -3.58 -11.57
CA ASP A 66 -13.40 -3.71 -12.63
C ASP A 66 -13.38 -5.10 -13.26
N ALA A 67 -12.19 -5.67 -13.49
CA ALA A 67 -12.02 -7.01 -14.01
C ALA A 67 -12.52 -8.12 -13.05
N GLN A 68 -12.59 -7.85 -11.74
CA GLN A 68 -12.97 -8.82 -10.73
C GLN A 68 -14.38 -8.59 -10.13
N LYS A 69 -15.12 -7.58 -10.59
CA LYS A 69 -16.43 -7.22 -10.04
C LYS A 69 -17.41 -8.40 -9.94
N GLU A 70 -17.46 -9.23 -10.98
CA GLU A 70 -18.37 -10.38 -11.00
C GLU A 70 -17.97 -11.45 -10.00
N ALA A 71 -16.67 -11.73 -9.85
CA ALA A 71 -16.15 -12.65 -8.85
C ALA A 71 -16.43 -12.16 -7.42
N ILE A 72 -16.16 -10.87 -7.16
CA ILE A 72 -16.43 -10.24 -5.85
C ILE A 72 -17.93 -10.30 -5.53
N TYR A 73 -18.79 -10.03 -6.51
CA TYR A 73 -20.23 -10.15 -6.32
C TYR A 73 -20.63 -11.57 -5.95
N LYS A 74 -20.07 -12.58 -6.62
CA LYS A 74 -20.35 -13.98 -6.37
C LYS A 74 -19.86 -14.45 -5.01
N ASP A 75 -18.63 -14.06 -4.64
CA ASP A 75 -17.95 -14.60 -3.46
C ASP A 75 -18.33 -13.86 -2.17
N PHE A 76 -18.60 -12.54 -2.24
CA PHE A 76 -18.89 -11.67 -1.10
C PHE A 76 -20.34 -11.14 -1.09
N ASN A 77 -21.14 -11.37 -2.13
CA ASN A 77 -22.46 -10.73 -2.33
C ASN A 77 -22.41 -9.19 -2.27
N VAL A 78 -21.31 -8.60 -2.78
CA VAL A 78 -21.04 -7.16 -2.74
C VAL A 78 -21.07 -6.57 -4.14
N GLU A 79 -21.90 -5.55 -4.33
CA GLU A 79 -21.94 -4.72 -5.53
C GLU A 79 -21.00 -3.52 -5.36
N ILE A 80 -20.00 -3.40 -6.24
CA ILE A 80 -19.00 -2.32 -6.18
C ILE A 80 -19.41 -1.18 -7.09
N ASN A 81 -19.50 0.04 -6.52
CA ASN A 81 -19.77 1.28 -7.24
C ASN A 81 -18.69 2.33 -6.95
N PHE A 82 -18.02 2.77 -8.01
CA PHE A 82 -17.20 3.98 -7.95
C PHE A 82 -18.11 5.19 -8.18
N VAL A 83 -18.14 6.11 -7.21
CA VAL A 83 -19.05 7.28 -7.25
C VAL A 83 -18.30 8.60 -7.32
N ALA A 84 -17.01 8.60 -6.96
CA ALA A 84 -16.18 9.78 -7.00
C ALA A 84 -14.74 9.38 -7.41
N MET A 85 -14.17 10.09 -8.38
CA MET A 85 -12.79 9.90 -8.80
C MET A 85 -12.11 11.23 -9.07
N SER A 86 -10.82 11.34 -8.75
CA SER A 86 -10.04 12.53 -9.09
C SER A 86 -8.61 12.21 -9.51
N ASN A 87 -8.06 13.07 -10.35
CA ASN A 87 -6.63 13.24 -10.55
C ASN A 87 -6.16 14.54 -9.85
N SER A 88 -4.96 15.01 -10.14
CA SER A 88 -4.38 16.21 -9.53
C SER A 88 -5.13 17.51 -9.85
N SER A 89 -5.94 17.56 -10.90
CA SER A 89 -6.57 18.78 -11.40
C SER A 89 -8.08 18.70 -11.60
N HIS A 90 -8.61 17.51 -11.85
CA HIS A 90 -10.03 17.30 -12.18
C HIS A 90 -10.65 16.18 -11.35
N MET A 91 -11.97 16.20 -11.24
CA MET A 91 -12.76 15.16 -10.61
C MET A 91 -14.06 14.88 -11.36
N ILE A 92 -14.61 13.69 -11.11
CA ILE A 92 -15.95 13.27 -11.51
C ILE A 92 -16.66 12.74 -10.26
N VAL A 93 -17.93 13.10 -10.11
CA VAL A 93 -18.85 12.53 -9.13
C VAL A 93 -20.14 12.15 -9.85
N SER A 94 -20.58 10.90 -9.64
CA SER A 94 -21.76 10.32 -10.29
C SER A 94 -22.29 9.15 -9.44
N ASP A 95 -23.53 8.78 -9.57
CA ASP A 95 -24.11 7.61 -8.86
C ASP A 95 -23.36 6.30 -9.21
N THR A 96 -22.81 6.22 -10.43
CA THR A 96 -21.94 5.15 -10.90
C THR A 96 -21.05 5.69 -12.01
N ILE A 97 -19.76 5.66 -11.83
CA ILE A 97 -18.78 6.13 -12.82
C ILE A 97 -18.53 5.03 -13.85
N SER A 98 -18.76 5.36 -15.12
CA SER A 98 -18.55 4.49 -16.27
C SER A 98 -17.09 4.53 -16.76
N GLN A 99 -16.68 3.52 -17.55
CA GLN A 99 -15.35 3.49 -18.17
C GLN A 99 -15.10 4.71 -19.09
N SER A 100 -16.14 5.22 -19.78
CA SER A 100 -16.02 6.42 -20.62
C SER A 100 -15.75 7.68 -19.77
N GLU A 101 -16.35 7.81 -18.59
CA GLU A 101 -16.09 8.92 -17.67
C GLU A 101 -14.67 8.85 -17.09
N VAL A 102 -14.17 7.64 -16.79
CA VAL A 102 -12.78 7.46 -16.38
C VAL A 102 -11.82 7.90 -17.48
N ALA A 103 -12.11 7.57 -18.75
CA ALA A 103 -11.30 8.03 -19.88
C ALA A 103 -11.33 9.57 -20.02
N SER A 104 -12.50 10.20 -19.90
CA SER A 104 -12.63 11.67 -19.91
C SER A 104 -11.83 12.34 -18.78
N LEU A 105 -11.81 11.75 -17.58
CA LEU A 105 -11.01 12.27 -16.46
C LEU A 105 -9.50 12.19 -16.74
N LYS A 106 -9.04 11.14 -17.41
CA LYS A 106 -7.63 10.99 -17.82
C LYS A 106 -7.23 12.02 -18.87
N GLU A 107 -8.08 12.26 -19.84
CA GLU A 107 -7.86 13.24 -20.92
C GLU A 107 -8.03 14.69 -20.44
N LYS A 108 -8.46 14.89 -19.19
CA LYS A 108 -8.78 16.19 -18.59
C LYS A 108 -9.82 16.96 -19.41
N ASP A 109 -10.84 16.23 -19.88
CA ASP A 109 -11.91 16.78 -20.67
C ASP A 109 -12.63 17.92 -19.93
N GLN A 110 -13.13 18.91 -20.70
CA GLN A 110 -13.85 20.07 -20.15
C GLN A 110 -15.16 19.70 -19.42
N SER A 111 -15.68 18.50 -19.62
CA SER A 111 -16.83 17.98 -18.89
C SER A 111 -16.52 17.65 -17.43
N CYS A 112 -15.23 17.49 -17.08
CA CYS A 112 -14.79 17.21 -15.72
C CYS A 112 -14.70 18.48 -14.89
N LYS A 113 -15.13 18.41 -13.61
CA LYS A 113 -15.00 19.52 -12.66
C LYS A 113 -13.56 19.68 -12.18
N ALA A 114 -13.19 20.87 -11.71
CA ALA A 114 -11.96 21.05 -10.95
C ALA A 114 -11.95 20.15 -9.69
N SER A 115 -10.79 19.59 -9.35
CA SER A 115 -10.66 18.68 -8.21
C SER A 115 -10.94 19.40 -6.88
N ASP A 116 -11.95 18.93 -6.16
CA ASP A 116 -12.25 19.29 -4.76
C ASP A 116 -12.51 18.02 -3.95
N ILE A 117 -11.51 17.63 -3.17
CA ILE A 117 -11.57 16.38 -2.40
C ILE A 117 -12.61 16.44 -1.28
N LYS A 118 -12.88 17.61 -0.73
CA LYS A 118 -13.95 17.78 0.29
C LYS A 118 -15.33 17.59 -0.34
N GLU A 119 -15.55 18.11 -1.55
CA GLU A 119 -16.79 17.84 -2.30
C GLU A 119 -16.93 16.34 -2.60
N MET A 120 -15.84 15.67 -3.00
CA MET A 120 -15.84 14.22 -3.23
C MET A 120 -16.20 13.42 -1.98
N ILE A 121 -15.59 13.73 -0.82
CA ILE A 121 -15.88 13.07 0.46
C ILE A 121 -17.35 13.28 0.84
N LYS A 122 -17.86 14.50 0.66
CA LYS A 122 -19.28 14.78 0.89
C LYS A 122 -20.17 13.95 -0.02
N PHE A 123 -19.90 13.88 -1.32
CA PHE A 123 -20.65 13.08 -2.26
C PHE A 123 -20.63 11.60 -1.90
N LEU A 124 -19.44 11.08 -1.55
CA LEU A 124 -19.26 9.71 -1.07
C LEU A 124 -20.08 9.45 0.20
N ASN A 125 -20.11 10.39 1.13
CA ASN A 125 -20.92 10.28 2.35
C ASN A 125 -22.43 10.28 2.05
N ASP A 126 -22.89 11.09 1.11
CA ASP A 126 -24.30 11.21 0.76
C ASP A 126 -24.79 10.05 -0.13
N SER A 127 -23.89 9.32 -0.78
CA SER A 127 -24.21 8.19 -1.65
C SER A 127 -24.82 7.02 -0.88
N PRO A 128 -25.88 6.36 -1.39
CA PRO A 128 -26.53 5.25 -0.72
C PRO A 128 -25.69 3.98 -0.81
N GLY A 129 -25.31 3.40 0.33
CA GLY A 129 -24.55 2.15 0.39
C GLY A 129 -24.25 1.71 1.82
N ASN A 130 -23.87 0.44 1.96
CA ASN A 130 -23.62 -0.20 3.26
C ASN A 130 -22.19 0.05 3.75
N ILE A 131 -21.24 -0.03 2.82
CA ILE A 131 -19.82 0.16 3.10
C ILE A 131 -19.34 1.32 2.23
N LYS A 132 -18.67 2.29 2.85
CA LYS A 132 -18.08 3.42 2.15
C LYS A 132 -16.58 3.42 2.37
N VAL A 133 -15.80 3.68 1.32
CA VAL A 133 -14.34 3.70 1.39
C VAL A 133 -13.77 4.81 0.51
N LEU A 134 -12.87 5.59 1.08
CA LEU A 134 -11.97 6.47 0.36
C LEU A 134 -10.66 5.73 0.09
N ILE A 135 -10.25 5.69 -1.17
CA ILE A 135 -8.97 5.10 -1.58
C ILE A 135 -8.04 6.22 -2.01
N ASP A 136 -6.91 6.36 -1.32
CA ASP A 136 -5.91 7.38 -1.63
C ASP A 136 -4.67 6.75 -2.29
N CYS A 137 -4.55 6.98 -3.60
CA CYS A 137 -3.42 6.59 -4.43
C CYS A 137 -2.48 7.78 -4.72
N THR A 138 -2.50 8.83 -3.90
CA THR A 138 -1.68 10.03 -4.10
C THR A 138 -0.37 9.99 -3.33
N ALA A 139 0.51 10.95 -3.63
CA ALA A 139 1.67 11.31 -2.82
C ALA A 139 1.48 12.68 -2.13
N SER A 140 0.24 13.14 -1.97
CA SER A 140 -0.10 14.45 -1.43
C SER A 140 0.15 14.53 0.07
N ASP A 141 0.64 15.69 0.54
CA ASP A 141 0.80 15.96 1.97
C ASP A 141 -0.51 16.35 2.66
N VAL A 142 -1.50 16.84 1.89
CA VAL A 142 -2.73 17.40 2.45
C VAL A 142 -3.89 16.40 2.51
N ILE A 143 -3.90 15.36 1.68
CA ILE A 143 -4.99 14.37 1.69
C ILE A 143 -5.07 13.62 3.02
N PRO A 144 -3.96 13.19 3.66
CA PRO A 144 -4.03 12.52 4.96
C PRO A 144 -4.69 13.34 6.08
N ASP A 145 -4.66 14.68 6.00
CA ASP A 145 -5.33 15.54 6.99
C ASP A 145 -6.87 15.47 6.89
N LEU A 146 -7.40 14.87 5.82
CA LEU A 146 -8.85 14.68 5.63
C LEU A 146 -9.34 13.32 6.18
N TYR A 147 -8.43 12.38 6.49
CA TYR A 147 -8.84 11.04 6.96
C TYR A 147 -9.65 11.07 8.26
N PRO A 148 -9.31 11.87 9.29
CA PRO A 148 -10.16 11.97 10.50
C PRO A 148 -11.60 12.33 10.17
N GLY A 149 -11.82 13.30 9.27
CA GLY A 149 -13.17 13.67 8.83
C GLY A 149 -13.88 12.57 8.03
N CYS A 150 -13.16 11.71 7.31
CA CYS A 150 -13.73 10.52 6.69
C CYS A 150 -14.24 9.53 7.74
N PHE A 151 -13.45 9.27 8.79
CA PHE A 151 -13.83 8.35 9.86
C PHE A 151 -15.03 8.86 10.66
N GLU A 152 -15.09 10.16 10.95
CA GLU A 152 -16.27 10.80 11.57
C GLU A 152 -17.54 10.59 10.72
N ALA A 153 -17.40 10.62 9.38
CA ALA A 153 -18.48 10.35 8.44
C ALA A 153 -18.71 8.83 8.20
N LYS A 154 -18.07 7.93 8.97
CA LYS A 154 -18.15 6.47 8.82
C LYS A 154 -17.67 5.96 7.44
N ILE A 155 -16.70 6.65 6.86
CA ILE A 155 -16.02 6.26 5.63
C ILE A 155 -14.70 5.61 6.01
N ASN A 156 -14.49 4.35 5.61
CA ASN A 156 -13.22 3.66 5.75
C ASN A 156 -12.17 4.29 4.83
N VAL A 157 -10.90 4.11 5.14
CA VAL A 157 -9.81 4.62 4.31
C VAL A 157 -8.83 3.51 3.98
N ILE A 158 -8.47 3.39 2.70
CA ILE A 158 -7.38 2.55 2.20
C ILE A 158 -6.38 3.46 1.51
N THR A 159 -5.09 3.33 1.81
CA THR A 159 -4.11 4.27 1.27
C THR A 159 -2.78 3.64 0.90
N ALA A 160 -2.20 4.10 -0.22
CA ALA A 160 -0.80 3.92 -0.58
C ALA A 160 0.06 5.15 -0.21
N ASN A 161 -0.57 6.21 0.30
CA ASN A 161 0.09 7.46 0.65
C ASN A 161 0.85 7.34 1.98
N LYS A 162 2.18 7.32 1.89
CA LYS A 162 3.07 7.17 3.05
C LYS A 162 3.04 8.36 4.00
N LYS A 163 2.68 9.57 3.51
CA LYS A 163 2.88 10.83 4.24
C LYS A 163 1.96 10.96 5.46
N GLY A 164 0.80 10.32 5.46
CA GLY A 164 -0.06 10.24 6.64
C GLY A 164 0.60 9.48 7.79
N LEU A 165 1.26 8.38 7.45
CA LEU A 165 1.84 7.46 8.44
C LEU A 165 3.29 7.79 8.80
N SER A 166 4.07 8.40 7.91
CA SER A 166 5.45 8.84 8.13
C SER A 166 5.58 10.33 8.42
N GLY A 167 4.48 11.09 8.48
CA GLY A 167 4.43 12.48 8.91
C GLY A 167 4.70 12.64 10.40
N SER A 168 4.35 13.78 10.99
CA SER A 168 4.53 14.00 12.42
C SER A 168 3.83 12.93 13.26
N ILE A 169 4.38 12.60 14.43
CA ILE A 169 3.77 11.65 15.37
C ILE A 169 2.35 12.11 15.76
N ALA A 170 2.13 13.40 15.86
CA ALA A 170 0.80 13.95 16.16
C ALA A 170 -0.22 13.59 15.06
N ARG A 171 0.12 13.80 13.77
CA ARG A 171 -0.73 13.40 12.63
C ARG A 171 -0.99 11.90 12.62
N TYR A 172 0.05 11.10 12.80
CA TYR A 172 -0.07 9.65 12.83
C TYR A 172 -1.06 9.17 13.90
N LYS A 173 -0.93 9.71 15.12
CA LYS A 173 -1.83 9.38 16.24
C LYS A 173 -3.26 9.83 15.97
N ASP A 174 -3.45 11.07 15.52
CA ASP A 174 -4.77 11.61 15.20
C ASP A 174 -5.53 10.74 14.19
N ILE A 175 -4.85 10.28 13.13
CA ILE A 175 -5.44 9.38 12.13
C ILE A 175 -5.86 8.05 12.78
N LEU A 176 -4.98 7.40 13.55
CA LEU A 176 -5.26 6.09 14.13
C LEU A 176 -6.33 6.17 15.24
N GLU A 177 -6.23 7.15 16.11
CA GLU A 177 -7.20 7.37 17.20
C GLU A 177 -8.59 7.68 16.62
N SER A 178 -8.67 8.56 15.62
CA SER A 178 -9.94 8.87 14.95
C SER A 178 -10.55 7.65 14.26
N ALA A 179 -9.74 6.82 13.59
CA ALA A 179 -10.23 5.58 12.98
C ALA A 179 -10.80 4.62 14.04
N GLN A 180 -10.09 4.45 15.16
CA GLN A 180 -10.50 3.59 16.26
C GLN A 180 -11.77 4.08 16.96
N GLU A 181 -11.84 5.36 17.31
CA GLU A 181 -13.01 5.98 17.96
C GLU A 181 -14.26 5.86 17.09
N ASN A 182 -14.10 6.01 15.79
CA ASN A 182 -15.20 5.92 14.84
C ASN A 182 -15.50 4.49 14.38
N LYS A 183 -14.72 3.49 14.81
CA LYS A 183 -14.84 2.08 14.41
C LYS A 183 -14.76 1.91 12.88
N CYS A 184 -13.90 2.69 12.24
CA CYS A 184 -13.60 2.59 10.82
C CYS A 184 -12.33 1.79 10.59
N ASN A 185 -12.26 1.10 9.46
CA ASN A 185 -11.05 0.44 9.01
C ASN A 185 -10.12 1.47 8.35
N PHE A 186 -8.86 1.45 8.76
CA PHE A 186 -7.76 2.17 8.13
C PHE A 186 -6.72 1.14 7.67
N LEU A 187 -6.60 0.94 6.36
CA LEU A 187 -5.76 -0.08 5.74
C LEU A 187 -4.69 0.59 4.88
N TYR A 188 -3.44 0.15 4.99
CA TYR A 188 -2.30 0.87 4.43
C TYR A 188 -1.10 -0.03 4.15
N GLU A 189 -1.31 -1.31 3.86
CA GLU A 189 -0.24 -2.28 3.60
C GLU A 189 0.73 -1.77 2.53
N THR A 190 0.21 -1.17 1.48
CA THR A 190 0.99 -0.70 0.33
C THR A 190 1.93 0.47 0.62
N THR A 191 1.88 1.05 1.81
CA THR A 191 2.77 2.17 2.18
C THR A 191 4.21 1.74 2.45
N ALA A 192 4.48 0.45 2.67
CA ALA A 192 5.82 -0.02 3.02
C ALA A 192 6.39 -1.13 2.13
N GLY A 193 5.68 -1.74 1.23
CA GLY A 193 6.22 -2.88 0.46
C GLY A 193 5.41 -3.23 -0.77
N ALA A 194 4.66 -2.29 -1.31
CA ALA A 194 3.65 -2.54 -2.33
C ALA A 194 2.71 -3.67 -1.87
N ALA A 195 2.62 -4.80 -2.57
CA ALA A 195 1.79 -5.95 -2.16
C ALA A 195 2.49 -6.93 -1.20
N LEU A 196 3.77 -6.73 -0.90
CA LEU A 196 4.47 -7.58 0.07
C LEU A 196 3.95 -7.30 1.48
N PRO A 197 3.66 -8.34 2.31
CA PRO A 197 2.99 -8.18 3.59
C PRO A 197 3.93 -7.69 4.70
N PHE A 198 4.50 -6.49 4.53
CA PHE A 198 5.46 -5.91 5.45
C PHE A 198 4.80 -5.47 6.76
N ILE A 199 3.74 -4.66 6.65
CA ILE A 199 3.01 -4.13 7.81
C ILE A 199 2.21 -5.23 8.48
N LYS A 200 1.52 -6.07 7.68
CA LYS A 200 0.76 -7.18 8.20
C LYS A 200 1.60 -8.11 9.06
N SER A 201 2.82 -8.45 8.63
CA SER A 201 3.72 -9.31 9.41
C SER A 201 4.09 -8.67 10.75
N VAL A 202 4.41 -7.36 10.78
CA VAL A 202 4.70 -6.64 12.03
C VAL A 202 3.48 -6.66 12.96
N LYS A 203 2.28 -6.39 12.43
CA LYS A 203 1.02 -6.43 13.19
C LYS A 203 0.75 -7.83 13.76
N ASP A 204 0.93 -8.88 12.96
CA ASP A 204 0.69 -10.26 13.38
C ASP A 204 1.68 -10.69 14.48
N PHE A 205 2.97 -10.33 14.39
CA PHE A 205 3.94 -10.57 15.46
C PHE A 205 3.54 -9.85 16.74
N THR A 206 3.30 -8.54 16.64
CA THR A 206 2.96 -7.71 17.82
C THR A 206 1.66 -8.20 18.47
N ALA A 207 0.62 -8.46 17.70
CA ALA A 207 -0.67 -8.92 18.22
C ALA A 207 -0.59 -10.31 18.85
N SER A 208 0.28 -11.20 18.34
CA SER A 208 0.52 -12.54 18.93
C SER A 208 1.49 -12.56 20.10
N GLY A 209 2.01 -11.38 20.51
CA GLY A 209 2.95 -11.23 21.62
C GLY A 209 4.38 -11.66 21.29
N ASP A 210 4.73 -11.79 19.99
CA ASP A 210 6.13 -11.97 19.58
C ASP A 210 6.86 -10.62 19.62
N LYS A 211 8.14 -10.64 19.96
CA LYS A 211 8.96 -9.43 20.04
C LYS A 211 9.92 -9.38 18.86
N ILE A 212 9.75 -8.35 18.05
CA ILE A 212 10.67 -8.06 16.96
C ILE A 212 11.95 -7.48 17.54
N ARG A 213 13.08 -8.13 17.29
CA ARG A 213 14.42 -7.71 17.71
C ARG A 213 15.06 -6.81 16.69
N GLU A 214 14.83 -7.12 15.40
CA GLU A 214 15.40 -6.40 14.27
C GLU A 214 14.55 -6.60 13.02
N ILE A 215 14.41 -5.54 12.25
CA ILE A 215 13.96 -5.55 10.85
C ILE A 215 15.13 -5.08 10.00
N GLU A 216 15.40 -5.79 8.93
CA GLU A 216 16.40 -5.44 7.94
C GLU A 216 15.84 -5.63 6.55
N GLY A 217 16.15 -4.72 5.60
CA GLY A 217 15.59 -4.88 4.26
C GLY A 217 16.09 -3.91 3.21
N VAL A 218 15.80 -4.26 1.96
CA VAL A 218 15.96 -3.41 0.77
C VAL A 218 14.57 -2.98 0.34
N PHE A 219 14.23 -1.71 0.55
CA PHE A 219 12.87 -1.18 0.38
C PHE A 219 12.70 -0.24 -0.81
N SER A 220 13.74 -0.05 -1.61
CA SER A 220 13.69 0.74 -2.84
C SER A 220 14.05 -0.12 -4.04
N GLY A 221 13.12 -0.26 -4.98
CA GLY A 221 13.37 -0.95 -6.24
C GLY A 221 14.43 -0.24 -7.08
N THR A 222 14.45 1.09 -7.09
CA THR A 222 15.46 1.90 -7.78
C THR A 222 16.86 1.64 -7.23
N LEU A 223 17.03 1.77 -5.91
CA LEU A 223 18.34 1.56 -5.27
C LEU A 223 18.78 0.09 -5.38
N ALA A 224 17.84 -0.87 -5.30
CA ALA A 224 18.13 -2.27 -5.59
C ALA A 224 18.68 -2.43 -7.01
N TYR A 225 18.00 -1.88 -8.03
CA TYR A 225 18.43 -1.95 -9.42
C TYR A 225 19.82 -1.33 -9.60
N LEU A 226 20.07 -0.14 -9.05
CA LEU A 226 21.34 0.55 -9.19
C LEU A 226 22.52 -0.28 -8.64
N PHE A 227 22.39 -0.81 -7.42
CA PHE A 227 23.47 -1.58 -6.80
C PHE A 227 23.58 -3.03 -7.28
N ASN A 228 22.51 -3.62 -7.80
CA ASN A 228 22.57 -4.93 -8.49
C ASN A 228 23.18 -4.81 -9.88
N THR A 229 23.14 -3.63 -10.51
CA THR A 229 23.70 -3.38 -11.85
C THR A 229 25.14 -2.84 -11.79
N PHE A 230 25.51 -2.19 -10.66
CA PHE A 230 26.83 -1.58 -10.50
C PHE A 230 27.89 -2.64 -10.24
N ASP A 231 28.60 -3.04 -11.31
CA ASP A 231 29.66 -4.05 -11.33
C ASP A 231 31.07 -3.47 -11.40
N GLY A 232 31.21 -2.13 -11.38
CA GLY A 232 32.48 -1.43 -11.47
C GLY A 232 33.07 -1.33 -12.87
N GLU A 233 32.42 -1.88 -13.92
CA GLU A 233 32.85 -1.73 -15.32
C GLU A 233 32.46 -0.35 -15.87
N LYS A 234 31.31 0.18 -15.44
CA LYS A 234 30.78 1.48 -15.83
C LYS A 234 30.76 2.45 -14.66
N PRO A 235 30.89 3.77 -14.92
CA PRO A 235 30.68 4.78 -13.89
C PRO A 235 29.29 4.68 -13.26
N PHE A 236 29.16 4.95 -11.95
CA PHE A 236 27.86 4.92 -11.27
C PHE A 236 26.89 5.95 -11.84
N SER A 237 27.39 7.14 -12.23
CA SER A 237 26.62 8.17 -12.90
C SER A 237 25.97 7.68 -14.21
N GLU A 238 26.67 6.86 -15.00
CA GLU A 238 26.12 6.25 -16.22
C GLU A 238 24.99 5.28 -15.90
N ILE A 239 25.14 4.48 -14.85
CA ILE A 239 24.12 3.52 -14.41
C ILE A 239 22.85 4.27 -13.96
N VAL A 240 22.98 5.36 -13.20
CA VAL A 240 21.84 6.20 -12.79
C VAL A 240 21.16 6.85 -13.99
N SER A 241 21.91 7.38 -14.95
CA SER A 241 21.37 7.94 -16.19
C SER A 241 20.58 6.90 -16.99
N ASN A 242 21.15 5.70 -17.16
CA ASN A 242 20.49 4.61 -17.86
C ASN A 242 19.23 4.14 -17.13
N ALA A 243 19.25 4.07 -15.80
CA ALA A 243 18.08 3.74 -14.98
C ALA A 243 16.95 4.76 -15.18
N LYS A 244 17.30 6.05 -15.24
CA LYS A 244 16.33 7.14 -15.51
C LYS A 244 15.70 6.99 -16.89
N ASP A 245 16.51 6.76 -17.93
CA ASP A 245 16.03 6.62 -19.31
C ASP A 245 15.12 5.39 -19.48
N GLN A 246 15.32 4.35 -18.67
CA GLN A 246 14.48 3.15 -18.62
C GLN A 246 13.25 3.31 -17.70
N GLY A 247 13.11 4.42 -16.99
CA GLY A 247 11.99 4.68 -16.08
C GLY A 247 12.08 3.95 -14.75
N TYR A 248 13.27 3.51 -14.32
CA TYR A 248 13.49 2.89 -13.02
C TYR A 248 13.72 3.90 -11.90
N THR A 249 13.93 5.19 -12.20
CA THR A 249 14.02 6.26 -11.21
C THR A 249 12.81 7.18 -11.29
N GLU A 250 12.61 7.97 -10.22
CA GLU A 250 11.74 9.14 -10.27
C GLU A 250 12.26 10.13 -11.35
N PRO A 251 11.41 11.09 -11.81
CA PRO A 251 11.85 12.11 -12.78
C PRO A 251 13.12 12.87 -12.36
N ASP A 252 13.29 13.06 -11.06
CA ASP A 252 14.52 13.52 -10.43
C ASP A 252 15.15 12.38 -9.63
N PRO A 253 16.26 11.78 -10.10
CA PRO A 253 16.91 10.67 -9.40
C PRO A 253 17.37 10.97 -7.98
N ARG A 254 17.46 12.25 -7.59
CA ARG A 254 17.79 12.67 -6.22
C ARG A 254 16.72 12.23 -5.23
N ASP A 255 15.47 12.13 -5.65
CA ASP A 255 14.38 11.65 -4.80
C ASP A 255 14.64 10.20 -4.33
N ASP A 256 15.16 9.35 -5.24
CA ASP A 256 15.55 7.98 -4.91
C ASP A 256 16.86 7.94 -4.11
N LEU A 257 17.90 8.64 -4.61
CA LEU A 257 19.25 8.59 -4.05
C LEU A 257 19.37 9.25 -2.67
N SER A 258 18.40 10.10 -2.31
CA SER A 258 18.33 10.69 -0.95
C SER A 258 18.08 9.67 0.15
N GLY A 259 17.54 8.49 -0.17
CA GLY A 259 17.11 7.48 0.80
C GLY A 259 15.85 7.84 1.59
N MET A 260 15.23 8.98 1.31
CA MET A 260 14.10 9.50 2.07
C MET A 260 12.86 8.60 1.98
N ASP A 261 12.57 8.00 0.81
CA ASP A 261 11.44 7.08 0.65
C ASP A 261 11.65 5.81 1.49
N VAL A 262 12.87 5.31 1.54
CA VAL A 262 13.25 4.15 2.37
C VAL A 262 13.11 4.48 3.86
N ALA A 263 13.57 5.66 4.29
CA ALA A 263 13.43 6.11 5.66
C ALA A 263 11.97 6.25 6.09
N ARG A 264 11.09 6.78 5.21
CA ARG A 264 9.64 6.86 5.46
C ARG A 264 9.01 5.48 5.67
N LYS A 265 9.37 4.49 4.86
CA LYS A 265 8.92 3.10 5.02
C LYS A 265 9.38 2.51 6.35
N LEU A 266 10.63 2.78 6.72
CA LEU A 266 11.20 2.31 7.98
C LEU A 266 10.50 2.93 9.20
N VAL A 267 10.18 4.24 9.15
CA VAL A 267 9.39 4.93 10.18
C VAL A 267 8.00 4.32 10.34
N ILE A 268 7.34 3.97 9.23
CA ILE A 268 6.03 3.31 9.29
C ILE A 268 6.14 1.97 10.02
N LEU A 269 7.13 1.14 9.66
CA LEU A 269 7.35 -0.15 10.32
C LEU A 269 7.72 0.01 11.81
N ALA A 270 8.53 1.02 12.17
CA ALA A 270 8.87 1.33 13.55
C ALA A 270 7.61 1.67 14.37
N ARG A 271 6.73 2.48 13.82
CA ARG A 271 5.47 2.87 14.47
C ARG A 271 4.54 1.69 14.69
N GLU A 272 4.50 0.74 13.75
CA GLU A 272 3.76 -0.52 13.91
C GLU A 272 4.34 -1.41 15.03
N MET A 273 5.65 -1.28 15.32
CA MET A 273 6.28 -1.91 16.49
C MET A 273 6.05 -1.15 17.80
N GLY A 274 5.29 -0.04 17.78
CA GLY A 274 5.10 0.85 18.93
C GLY A 274 6.25 1.82 19.18
N GLN A 275 7.16 1.99 18.24
CA GLN A 275 8.33 2.86 18.33
C GLN A 275 8.02 4.20 17.65
N TYR A 276 7.73 5.23 18.43
CA TYR A 276 7.32 6.54 17.91
C TYR A 276 8.53 7.40 17.52
N ILE A 277 9.16 7.05 16.39
CA ILE A 277 10.26 7.82 15.79
C ILE A 277 9.75 8.76 14.68
N GLU A 278 10.49 9.81 14.42
CA GLU A 278 10.33 10.73 13.29
C GLU A 278 11.31 10.39 12.18
N VAL A 279 11.07 10.87 10.95
CA VAL A 279 11.99 10.65 9.83
C VAL A 279 13.39 11.24 10.11
N ASN A 280 13.44 12.32 10.87
CA ASN A 280 14.71 12.96 11.26
C ASN A 280 15.50 12.17 12.31
N ASP A 281 14.88 11.18 12.97
CA ASP A 281 15.56 10.29 13.90
C ASP A 281 16.26 9.11 13.19
N VAL A 282 16.00 8.94 11.88
CA VAL A 282 16.63 7.91 11.07
C VAL A 282 17.99 8.39 10.60
N GLU A 283 19.04 7.61 10.84
CA GLU A 283 20.34 7.85 10.23
C GLU A 283 20.31 7.51 8.74
N ILE A 284 20.31 8.54 7.89
CA ILE A 284 20.22 8.36 6.43
C ILE A 284 21.56 8.71 5.78
N GLU A 285 22.16 7.74 5.12
CA GLU A 285 23.25 7.98 4.20
C GLU A 285 22.67 8.47 2.86
N ASN A 286 22.64 9.78 2.70
CA ASN A 286 22.23 10.42 1.45
C ASN A 286 23.33 10.24 0.39
N LEU A 287 23.00 9.59 -0.70
CA LEU A 287 23.95 9.35 -1.81
C LEU A 287 24.10 10.55 -2.75
N VAL A 288 23.30 11.62 -2.54
CA VAL A 288 23.41 12.88 -3.29
C VAL A 288 24.43 13.80 -2.62
N ASN A 289 25.46 14.19 -3.36
CA ASN A 289 26.45 15.14 -2.87
C ASN A 289 25.78 16.46 -2.52
N LYS A 290 26.15 17.04 -1.36
CA LYS A 290 25.57 18.31 -0.88
C LYS A 290 25.74 19.45 -1.85
N SER A 291 26.84 19.50 -2.59
CA SER A 291 27.12 20.52 -3.62
C SER A 291 26.21 20.43 -4.84
N HIS A 292 25.51 19.28 -5.03
CA HIS A 292 24.68 19.02 -6.21
C HIS A 292 23.18 19.13 -5.93
N GLN A 293 22.77 19.37 -4.67
CA GLN A 293 21.37 19.34 -4.25
C GLN A 293 20.49 20.40 -4.91
N ASP A 294 21.06 21.58 -5.17
CA ASP A 294 20.33 22.75 -5.71
C ASP A 294 20.44 22.91 -7.24
N LEU A 295 21.11 21.96 -7.93
CA LEU A 295 21.27 22.00 -9.38
C LEU A 295 19.95 21.65 -10.10
N SER A 296 19.83 22.09 -11.36
CA SER A 296 18.78 21.54 -12.22
C SER A 296 18.98 20.03 -12.38
N VAL A 297 17.92 19.27 -12.69
CA VAL A 297 18.04 17.81 -12.89
C VAL A 297 19.08 17.48 -13.97
N GLU A 298 19.12 18.27 -15.05
CA GLU A 298 20.05 18.09 -16.15
C GLU A 298 21.50 18.35 -15.74
N ASP A 299 21.74 19.40 -14.95
CA ASP A 299 23.08 19.73 -14.45
C ASP A 299 23.53 18.78 -13.36
N TYR A 300 22.57 18.28 -12.52
CA TYR A 300 22.83 17.24 -11.54
C TYR A 300 23.36 15.96 -12.19
N LEU A 301 22.70 15.47 -13.24
CA LEU A 301 23.13 14.27 -13.95
C LEU A 301 24.55 14.39 -14.53
N LYS A 302 24.96 15.60 -14.96
CA LYS A 302 26.34 15.86 -15.41
C LYS A 302 27.32 15.91 -14.23
N ALA A 303 26.92 16.54 -13.12
CA ALA A 303 27.75 16.71 -11.93
C ALA A 303 27.97 15.40 -11.16
N MET A 304 27.08 14.39 -11.31
CA MET A 304 27.26 13.09 -10.67
C MET A 304 28.58 12.40 -11.02
N ALA A 305 29.16 12.72 -12.17
CA ALA A 305 30.48 12.18 -12.56
C ALA A 305 31.58 12.54 -11.55
N ASP A 306 31.44 13.62 -10.79
CA ASP A 306 32.40 14.03 -9.75
C ASP A 306 32.45 13.01 -8.58
N ASP A 307 31.38 12.24 -8.38
CA ASP A 307 31.25 11.25 -7.31
C ASP A 307 31.61 9.82 -7.75
N ASP A 308 31.87 9.60 -9.04
CA ASP A 308 32.14 8.26 -9.59
C ASP A 308 33.37 7.59 -8.99
N GLU A 309 34.47 8.36 -8.74
CA GLU A 309 35.68 7.82 -8.13
C GLU A 309 35.42 7.29 -6.70
N MET A 310 34.61 7.99 -5.93
CA MET A 310 34.22 7.56 -4.58
C MET A 310 33.42 6.27 -4.64
N MET A 311 32.42 6.19 -5.52
CA MET A 311 31.58 4.99 -5.67
C MET A 311 32.40 3.81 -6.20
N GLN A 312 33.30 4.04 -7.15
CA GLN A 312 34.20 3.03 -7.66
C GLN A 312 35.13 2.47 -6.56
N THR A 313 35.66 3.35 -5.69
CA THR A 313 36.48 2.95 -4.55
C THR A 313 35.68 2.07 -3.58
N ARG A 314 34.46 2.42 -3.25
CA ARG A 314 33.57 1.61 -2.39
C ARG A 314 33.30 0.24 -2.99
N TYR A 315 33.00 0.21 -4.29
CA TYR A 315 32.79 -1.05 -5.01
C TYR A 315 34.02 -1.94 -4.96
N GLN A 316 35.20 -1.39 -5.31
CA GLN A 316 36.46 -2.14 -5.33
C GLN A 316 36.79 -2.70 -3.93
N GLN A 317 36.59 -1.94 -2.86
CA GLN A 317 36.81 -2.41 -1.51
C GLN A 317 35.91 -3.60 -1.18
N ALA A 318 34.60 -3.49 -1.47
CA ALA A 318 33.64 -4.57 -1.26
C ALA A 318 33.99 -5.81 -2.11
N ASN A 319 34.26 -5.63 -3.40
CA ASN A 319 34.56 -6.72 -4.32
C ASN A 319 35.86 -7.46 -3.97
N ASN A 320 36.91 -6.77 -3.51
CA ASN A 320 38.15 -7.36 -3.03
C ASN A 320 37.96 -8.27 -1.81
N GLU A 321 36.93 -8.02 -1.02
CA GLU A 321 36.53 -8.84 0.12
C GLU A 321 35.48 -9.91 -0.25
N GLY A 322 35.10 -10.03 -1.51
CA GLY A 322 34.07 -10.96 -1.98
C GLY A 322 32.64 -10.55 -1.56
N LYS A 323 32.44 -9.26 -1.27
CA LYS A 323 31.16 -8.67 -0.82
C LYS A 323 30.47 -7.92 -1.96
N ALA A 324 29.16 -7.72 -1.80
CA ALA A 324 28.34 -6.88 -2.68
C ALA A 324 27.88 -5.60 -1.96
N LEU A 325 27.74 -4.50 -2.71
CA LEU A 325 27.13 -3.28 -2.18
C LEU A 325 25.61 -3.41 -2.15
N CYS A 326 24.99 -3.03 -1.05
CA CYS A 326 23.55 -3.07 -0.88
C CYS A 326 23.07 -1.88 -0.02
N TYR A 327 22.03 -1.19 -0.46
CA TYR A 327 21.44 -0.08 0.30
C TYR A 327 20.35 -0.60 1.23
N ILE A 328 20.67 -0.65 2.51
CA ILE A 328 19.91 -1.40 3.53
C ILE A 328 19.26 -0.48 4.54
N ALA A 329 17.98 -0.72 4.79
CA ALA A 329 17.25 -0.19 5.94
C ALA A 329 17.39 -1.15 7.11
N GLN A 330 17.70 -0.63 8.29
CA GLN A 330 17.77 -1.39 9.54
C GLN A 330 17.02 -0.69 10.65
N LEU A 331 16.28 -1.46 11.42
CA LEU A 331 15.54 -1.02 12.61
C LEU A 331 15.69 -2.06 13.70
N ASN A 332 16.19 -1.68 14.85
CA ASN A 332 16.26 -2.59 15.99
C ASN A 332 15.06 -2.43 16.95
N GLY A 333 14.94 -3.37 17.88
CA GLY A 333 13.86 -3.38 18.89
C GLY A 333 13.88 -2.19 19.86
N LYS A 334 14.88 -1.30 19.80
CA LYS A 334 14.96 -0.07 20.61
C LYS A 334 14.57 1.19 19.84
N GLY A 335 14.26 1.08 18.55
CA GLY A 335 13.91 2.21 17.69
C GLY A 335 15.13 2.90 17.06
N GLU A 336 16.32 2.33 17.15
CA GLU A 336 17.47 2.81 16.40
C GLU A 336 17.28 2.40 14.94
N ALA A 337 17.21 3.39 14.06
CA ALA A 337 16.87 3.23 12.64
C ALA A 337 17.94 3.83 11.76
N SER A 338 18.38 3.09 10.74
CA SER A 338 19.34 3.58 9.75
C SER A 338 19.02 3.10 8.33
N VAL A 339 19.44 3.88 7.36
CA VAL A 339 19.32 3.59 5.93
C VAL A 339 20.68 3.92 5.30
N THR A 340 21.47 2.91 4.97
CA THR A 340 22.89 3.08 4.60
C THR A 340 23.33 2.11 3.52
N LEU A 341 24.35 2.50 2.75
CA LEU A 341 25.00 1.64 1.78
C LEU A 341 26.03 0.75 2.47
N LYS A 342 25.83 -0.57 2.45
CA LYS A 342 26.67 -1.55 3.12
C LYS A 342 27.29 -2.54 2.17
N ALA A 343 28.49 -3.03 2.51
CA ALA A 343 29.11 -4.19 1.90
C ALA A 343 28.64 -5.45 2.64
N ILE A 344 27.91 -6.33 1.97
CA ILE A 344 27.34 -7.56 2.53
C ILE A 344 28.11 -8.80 2.07
N ASP A 345 28.25 -9.78 2.96
CA ASP A 345 28.92 -11.05 2.70
C ASP A 345 28.05 -11.98 1.82
N GLN A 346 28.66 -12.99 1.20
CA GLN A 346 27.96 -13.93 0.30
C GLN A 346 26.92 -14.80 1.01
N ASP A 347 27.03 -14.99 2.31
CA ASP A 347 26.06 -15.72 3.14
C ASP A 347 24.89 -14.83 3.63
N HIS A 348 24.95 -13.52 3.38
CA HIS A 348 23.88 -12.61 3.72
C HIS A 348 22.64 -12.86 2.84
N GLN A 349 21.46 -12.86 3.43
CA GLN A 349 20.20 -13.18 2.73
C GLN A 349 19.85 -12.20 1.59
N PHE A 350 20.51 -11.02 1.55
CA PHE A 350 20.31 -10.01 0.49
C PHE A 350 21.35 -10.13 -0.61
N PHE A 351 22.31 -11.03 -0.47
CA PHE A 351 23.29 -11.29 -1.54
C PHE A 351 22.58 -11.95 -2.73
N GLY A 352 22.87 -11.48 -3.93
CA GLY A 352 22.25 -12.02 -5.15
C GLY A 352 20.79 -11.63 -5.35
N LEU A 353 20.37 -10.47 -4.83
CA LEU A 353 19.15 -9.82 -5.30
C LEU A 353 19.30 -9.41 -6.76
N GLU A 354 18.22 -9.46 -7.53
CA GLU A 354 18.23 -9.12 -8.95
C GLU A 354 17.25 -7.99 -9.27
N GLY A 355 17.63 -7.16 -10.24
CA GLY A 355 16.76 -6.09 -10.75
C GLY A 355 16.23 -5.18 -9.63
N THR A 356 14.91 -5.02 -9.57
CA THR A 356 14.21 -4.12 -8.63
C THR A 356 13.62 -4.85 -7.41
N GLU A 357 14.10 -6.05 -7.09
CA GLU A 357 13.56 -6.84 -5.99
C GLU A 357 13.69 -6.14 -4.64
N ASN A 358 12.61 -6.17 -3.87
CA ASN A 358 12.61 -5.79 -2.48
C ASN A 358 12.66 -7.05 -1.60
N ILE A 359 13.27 -6.91 -0.44
CA ILE A 359 13.35 -7.97 0.56
C ILE A 359 13.25 -7.36 1.95
N ILE A 360 12.57 -8.05 2.86
CA ILE A 360 12.54 -7.74 4.28
C ILE A 360 12.81 -9.00 5.08
N LYS A 361 13.63 -8.87 6.11
CA LYS A 361 13.96 -9.90 7.07
C LYS A 361 13.51 -9.46 8.46
N TYR A 362 12.78 -10.32 9.15
CA TYR A 362 12.37 -10.12 10.54
C TYR A 362 13.11 -11.10 11.44
N ASN A 363 13.84 -10.56 12.40
CA ASN A 363 14.41 -11.33 13.50
C ASN A 363 13.56 -11.06 14.75
N THR A 364 12.84 -12.07 15.21
CA THR A 364 11.96 -11.98 16.38
C THR A 364 12.40 -12.96 17.48
N GLU A 365 11.71 -12.99 18.60
CA GLU A 365 11.97 -14.01 19.61
C GLU A 365 11.67 -15.42 19.11
N ARG A 366 10.61 -15.60 18.30
CA ARG A 366 10.20 -16.89 17.73
C ARG A 366 10.98 -17.25 16.46
N TYR A 367 11.31 -16.26 15.65
CA TYR A 367 12.06 -16.41 14.40
C TYR A 367 13.51 -15.97 14.54
N SER A 368 14.21 -16.47 15.57
CA SER A 368 15.61 -16.09 15.87
C SER A 368 16.63 -16.96 15.13
N SER A 369 16.41 -18.28 15.08
CA SER A 369 17.31 -19.21 14.36
C SER A 369 17.06 -19.21 12.85
N TYR A 370 15.83 -18.99 12.44
CA TYR A 370 15.39 -18.91 11.06
C TYR A 370 14.51 -17.66 10.91
N PRO A 371 15.09 -16.51 10.55
CA PRO A 371 14.35 -15.28 10.34
C PRO A 371 13.25 -15.43 9.30
N LEU A 372 12.11 -14.77 9.49
CA LEU A 372 11.09 -14.70 8.44
C LEU A 372 11.56 -13.73 7.36
N VAL A 373 11.41 -14.12 6.10
CA VAL A 373 11.80 -13.31 4.95
C VAL A 373 10.66 -13.21 3.96
N HIS A 374 10.36 -12.00 3.50
CA HIS A 374 9.55 -11.78 2.32
C HIS A 374 10.41 -11.17 1.22
N ARG A 375 10.34 -11.71 0.01
CA ARG A 375 11.08 -11.26 -1.16
C ARG A 375 10.16 -11.21 -2.37
N GLY A 376 10.28 -10.18 -3.18
CA GLY A 376 9.50 -10.02 -4.41
C GLY A 376 9.51 -8.59 -4.94
N PRO A 377 8.67 -8.28 -5.93
CA PRO A 377 8.57 -6.94 -6.48
C PRO A 377 7.98 -5.98 -5.41
N GLY A 378 8.74 -4.94 -5.06
CA GLY A 378 8.36 -3.96 -4.03
C GLY A 378 7.92 -2.62 -4.59
N ALA A 379 7.76 -2.50 -5.91
CA ALA A 379 7.33 -1.29 -6.59
C ALA A 379 6.66 -1.62 -7.93
N GLY A 380 6.02 -0.64 -8.51
CA GLY A 380 5.33 -0.72 -9.79
C GLY A 380 3.80 -0.61 -9.65
N PRO A 381 3.12 -0.05 -10.67
CA PRO A 381 1.68 0.21 -10.61
C PRO A 381 0.85 -1.04 -10.37
N GLU A 382 1.16 -2.13 -11.07
CA GLU A 382 0.41 -3.39 -11.01
C GLU A 382 0.45 -4.01 -9.61
N VAL A 383 1.65 -4.11 -9.03
CA VAL A 383 1.84 -4.73 -7.71
C VAL A 383 1.29 -3.84 -6.59
N THR A 384 1.48 -2.51 -6.69
CA THR A 384 0.92 -1.58 -5.70
C THR A 384 -0.61 -1.59 -5.74
N ALA A 385 -1.20 -1.58 -6.94
CA ALA A 385 -2.64 -1.71 -7.11
C ALA A 385 -3.19 -3.01 -6.53
N ALA A 386 -2.48 -4.13 -6.75
CA ALA A 386 -2.84 -5.42 -6.16
C ALA A 386 -2.82 -5.41 -4.62
N GLY A 387 -1.88 -4.69 -4.01
CA GLY A 387 -1.85 -4.50 -2.56
C GLY A 387 -3.03 -3.69 -2.04
N ILE A 388 -3.38 -2.58 -2.70
CA ILE A 388 -4.58 -1.78 -2.37
C ILE A 388 -5.85 -2.65 -2.54
N PHE A 389 -5.89 -3.48 -3.58
CA PHE A 389 -7.00 -4.40 -3.81
C PHE A 389 -7.09 -5.48 -2.73
N SER A 390 -5.94 -6.01 -2.26
CA SER A 390 -5.91 -6.92 -1.11
C SER A 390 -6.47 -6.27 0.16
N ASP A 391 -6.13 -5.01 0.43
CA ASP A 391 -6.70 -4.24 1.53
C ASP A 391 -8.22 -4.06 1.37
N LEU A 392 -8.71 -3.83 0.13
CA LEU A 392 -10.15 -3.75 -0.15
C LEU A 392 -10.85 -5.09 0.14
N LEU A 393 -10.27 -6.23 -0.25
CA LEU A 393 -10.81 -7.54 0.07
C LEU A 393 -10.78 -7.83 1.58
N ALA A 394 -9.72 -7.38 2.27
CA ALA A 394 -9.65 -7.48 3.73
C ALA A 394 -10.78 -6.67 4.41
N LEU A 395 -11.09 -5.47 3.90
CA LEU A 395 -12.23 -4.68 4.37
C LEU A 395 -13.56 -5.45 4.22
N LEU A 396 -13.78 -6.12 3.09
CA LEU A 396 -15.00 -6.89 2.84
C LEU A 396 -15.16 -8.07 3.80
N ASN A 397 -14.06 -8.70 4.22
CA ASN A 397 -14.07 -9.82 5.16
C ASN A 397 -14.43 -9.40 6.61
N THR A 398 -14.47 -8.10 6.92
CA THR A 398 -14.84 -7.58 8.25
C THR A 398 -16.33 -7.23 8.34
N HIS A 399 -17.06 -7.31 7.25
CA HIS A 399 -18.48 -6.99 7.12
C HIS A 399 -19.29 -8.18 6.66
#